data_658e7a9ad4b2afe05d62b8585b63efc1
#
_entry.id   658e7a9ad4b2afe05d62b8585b63efc1
#
_cell.length_a   1.000
_cell.length_b   1.000
_cell.length_c   1.000
_cell.angle_alpha   90.00
_cell.angle_beta   90.00
_cell.angle_gamma   90.00
#
_symmetry.space_group_name_H-M   'P 1'
#
loop_
_entity.id
_entity.type
_entity.pdbx_description
1 polymer ?
#
loop_
_entity_poly.entity_id
_entity_poly.type
_entity_poly.pdbx_seq_one_letter_code
_entity_poly.pdbx_strand_id
1 'polypeptide(L)'
;MRILGILCLLLTLNGCSALLFYPEPGLPFTPDKAHLQYRDVTLTTADGVKLHAWWLPAKPGVPIKGTVLHLHGNGGNLAWHLGGSGWLPEQGYQVLLLDYRGYGLSEGKPSLPAVYQDIDAAFSWLDKAPETQGQPLIVLGQSLGGSLAVHYLAAHPERQPRLKALILDGVPASYRDVGQFALSTSWLTWPFQVPLSWLVPDGDSAINAMAQLTGVPKLLFHSLDDPIVPLANGIRLYQAAPPPRVLQLTRGGHVQTFADKTWQTVMLRYLDDPQHFNGLRRLGEIPNYPNPKVDSSESPQ
;
A
#
# COMPACT_ATOMS: atom_id res chain seq x y z
N MET A 1 36.78 -21.54 -12.49
CA MET A 1 36.33 -20.93 -11.23
C MET A 1 36.07 -19.44 -11.29
N ARG A 2 36.90 -18.61 -11.94
CA ARG A 2 36.68 -17.14 -12.03
C ARG A 2 35.44 -16.72 -12.83
N ILE A 3 35.11 -17.44 -13.92
CA ILE A 3 33.93 -17.16 -14.78
C ILE A 3 32.63 -17.50 -14.05
N LEU A 4 32.60 -18.57 -13.27
CA LEU A 4 31.43 -18.96 -12.46
C LEU A 4 31.14 -17.93 -11.36
N GLY A 5 32.19 -17.36 -10.74
CA GLY A 5 32.05 -16.30 -9.74
C GLY A 5 31.53 -14.98 -10.32
N ILE A 6 31.91 -14.64 -11.55
CA ILE A 6 31.41 -13.42 -12.25
C ILE A 6 29.97 -13.63 -12.70
N LEU A 7 29.59 -14.82 -13.15
CA LEU A 7 28.21 -15.16 -13.52
C LEU A 7 27.27 -15.15 -12.32
N CYS A 8 27.71 -15.66 -11.16
CA CYS A 8 26.97 -15.53 -9.88
C CYS A 8 26.85 -14.08 -9.43
N LEU A 9 27.88 -13.25 -9.59
CA LEU A 9 27.87 -11.84 -9.22
C LEU A 9 26.95 -11.01 -10.12
N LEU A 10 26.87 -11.32 -11.42
CA LEU A 10 25.95 -10.66 -12.37
C LEU A 10 24.48 -11.06 -12.14
N LEU A 11 24.21 -12.27 -11.64
CA LEU A 11 22.88 -12.72 -11.26
C LEU A 11 22.37 -12.04 -9.98
N THR A 12 23.27 -11.56 -9.12
CA THR A 12 22.90 -10.90 -7.86
C THR A 12 22.55 -9.42 -8.02
N LEU A 13 22.94 -8.76 -9.11
CA LEU A 13 22.73 -7.31 -9.27
C LEU A 13 21.39 -6.88 -9.87
N ASN A 14 20.64 -7.80 -10.49
CA ASN A 14 19.31 -7.49 -11.06
C ASN A 14 18.20 -8.49 -10.66
N GLY A 15 18.48 -9.50 -9.84
CA GLY A 15 17.59 -10.64 -9.62
C GLY A 15 16.68 -10.56 -8.37
N CYS A 16 17.09 -9.84 -7.33
CA CYS A 16 16.41 -9.97 -6.03
C CYS A 16 15.11 -9.16 -5.93
N SER A 17 14.99 -8.02 -6.61
CA SER A 17 13.74 -7.23 -6.54
C SER A 17 12.60 -7.85 -7.34
N ALA A 18 12.89 -8.64 -8.37
CA ALA A 18 11.86 -9.37 -9.13
C ALA A 18 11.09 -10.39 -8.28
N LEU A 19 11.66 -10.86 -7.17
CA LEU A 19 10.99 -11.74 -6.21
C LEU A 19 9.88 -11.04 -5.40
N LEU A 20 9.82 -9.71 -5.44
CA LEU A 20 8.81 -8.93 -4.75
C LEU A 20 7.56 -8.67 -5.60
N PHE A 21 7.56 -9.04 -6.89
CA PHE A 21 6.49 -8.69 -7.81
C PHE A 21 5.95 -9.95 -8.51
N TYR A 22 4.63 -10.15 -8.45
CA TYR A 22 3.93 -11.27 -9.07
C TYR A 22 2.81 -10.76 -9.99
N PRO A 23 3.17 -10.08 -11.10
CA PRO A 23 2.19 -9.51 -12.02
C PRO A 23 1.42 -10.58 -12.78
N GLU A 24 0.12 -10.34 -12.96
CA GLU A 24 -0.73 -11.09 -13.87
C GLU A 24 -1.06 -10.21 -15.08
N PRO A 25 -0.67 -10.61 -16.31
CA PRO A 25 -0.96 -9.85 -17.51
C PRO A 25 -2.44 -9.95 -17.91
N GLY A 26 -2.94 -8.90 -18.59
CA GLY A 26 -4.32 -8.82 -19.04
C GLY A 26 -5.29 -8.43 -17.91
N LEU A 27 -6.57 -8.37 -18.25
CA LEU A 27 -7.63 -8.04 -17.29
C LEU A 27 -8.65 -9.17 -17.25
N PRO A 28 -8.85 -9.85 -16.10
CA PRO A 28 -9.85 -10.91 -15.96
C PRO A 28 -11.27 -10.36 -16.04
N PHE A 29 -11.48 -9.11 -15.65
CA PHE A 29 -12.74 -8.38 -15.74
C PHE A 29 -12.49 -6.87 -15.68
N THR A 30 -13.54 -6.09 -15.95
CA THR A 30 -13.54 -4.63 -15.94
C THR A 30 -14.59 -4.09 -14.97
N PRO A 31 -14.50 -2.82 -14.51
CA PRO A 31 -15.39 -2.27 -13.48
C PRO A 31 -16.88 -2.25 -13.84
N ASP A 32 -17.24 -2.30 -15.14
CA ASP A 32 -18.62 -2.42 -15.59
C ASP A 32 -19.30 -3.71 -15.11
N LYS A 33 -18.56 -4.79 -14.89
CA LYS A 33 -19.08 -6.03 -14.28
C LYS A 33 -19.56 -5.83 -12.85
N ALA A 34 -19.03 -4.81 -12.19
CA ALA A 34 -19.48 -4.36 -10.86
C ALA A 34 -20.42 -3.15 -10.95
N HIS A 35 -20.96 -2.84 -12.14
CA HIS A 35 -21.82 -1.68 -12.40
C HIS A 35 -21.20 -0.32 -12.06
N LEU A 36 -19.86 -0.23 -12.12
CA LEU A 36 -19.12 1.01 -11.89
C LEU A 36 -18.87 1.74 -13.20
N GLN A 37 -19.06 3.06 -13.19
CA GLN A 37 -18.57 3.91 -14.25
C GLN A 37 -17.05 4.03 -14.16
N TYR A 38 -16.38 3.92 -15.29
CA TYR A 38 -14.92 4.06 -15.34
C TYR A 38 -14.46 4.49 -16.73
N ARG A 39 -13.22 4.90 -16.82
CA ARG A 39 -12.48 5.02 -18.08
C ARG A 39 -11.05 4.52 -17.88
N ASP A 40 -10.49 3.96 -18.92
CA ASP A 40 -9.07 3.65 -18.96
C ASP A 40 -8.26 4.95 -19.05
N VAL A 41 -7.15 4.98 -18.33
CA VAL A 41 -6.17 6.07 -18.33
C VAL A 41 -4.82 5.49 -18.68
N THR A 42 -4.16 6.10 -19.67
CA THR A 42 -2.74 5.79 -19.96
C THR A 42 -1.87 6.85 -19.33
N LEU A 43 -0.92 6.42 -18.50
CA LEU A 43 0.11 7.26 -17.91
C LEU A 43 1.44 6.96 -18.60
N THR A 44 2.31 7.96 -18.70
CA THR A 44 3.66 7.76 -19.25
C THR A 44 4.66 8.15 -18.18
N THR A 45 5.54 7.22 -17.84
CA THR A 45 6.64 7.44 -16.89
C THR A 45 7.75 8.27 -17.48
N ALA A 46 8.66 8.77 -16.65
CA ALA A 46 9.81 9.55 -17.10
C ALA A 46 10.76 8.75 -18.02
N ASP A 47 10.83 7.43 -17.86
CA ASP A 47 11.59 6.51 -18.71
C ASP A 47 10.78 5.98 -19.90
N GLY A 48 9.60 6.53 -20.18
CA GLY A 48 8.80 6.31 -21.38
C GLY A 48 7.89 5.07 -21.34
N VAL A 49 7.78 4.36 -20.20
CA VAL A 49 6.89 3.20 -20.03
C VAL A 49 5.45 3.67 -19.98
N LYS A 50 4.57 3.01 -20.74
CA LYS A 50 3.13 3.28 -20.68
C LYS A 50 2.49 2.40 -19.64
N LEU A 51 1.77 3.05 -18.71
CA LEU A 51 1.05 2.39 -17.65
C LEU A 51 -0.45 2.51 -17.89
N HIS A 52 -1.16 1.48 -17.47
CA HIS A 52 -2.60 1.44 -17.44
C HIS A 52 -3.13 1.77 -16.05
N ALA A 53 -4.21 2.50 -15.98
CA ALA A 53 -4.94 2.78 -14.75
C ALA A 53 -6.45 2.87 -15.06
N TRP A 54 -7.27 2.62 -14.05
CA TRP A 54 -8.69 2.95 -14.09
C TRP A 54 -8.97 4.25 -13.34
N TRP A 55 -9.67 5.14 -14.03
CA TRP A 55 -10.32 6.28 -13.40
C TRP A 55 -11.79 5.97 -13.14
N LEU A 56 -12.16 5.96 -11.87
CA LEU A 56 -13.53 5.78 -11.40
C LEU A 56 -14.04 7.15 -10.92
N PRO A 57 -14.93 7.84 -11.66
CA PRO A 57 -15.49 9.10 -11.19
C PRO A 57 -16.43 8.88 -10.01
N ALA A 58 -16.60 9.91 -9.17
CA ALA A 58 -17.66 9.88 -8.17
C ALA A 58 -19.02 9.67 -8.82
N LYS A 59 -19.93 8.99 -8.13
CA LYS A 59 -21.29 8.72 -8.64
C LYS A 59 -21.99 10.03 -8.99
N PRO A 60 -22.63 10.14 -10.17
CA PRO A 60 -23.38 11.32 -10.54
C PRO A 60 -24.43 11.71 -9.49
N GLY A 61 -24.50 13.01 -9.18
CA GLY A 61 -25.41 13.55 -8.17
C GLY A 61 -24.89 13.45 -6.72
N VAL A 62 -23.76 12.82 -6.49
CA VAL A 62 -23.08 12.81 -5.16
C VAL A 62 -21.99 13.89 -5.17
N PRO A 63 -21.93 14.79 -4.16
CA PRO A 63 -20.88 15.78 -4.06
C PRO A 63 -19.50 15.14 -3.97
N ILE A 64 -18.54 15.68 -4.73
CA ILE A 64 -17.16 15.20 -4.72
C ILE A 64 -16.49 15.60 -3.37
N LYS A 65 -15.95 14.62 -2.65
CA LYS A 65 -15.28 14.78 -1.36
C LYS A 65 -13.75 14.68 -1.44
N GLY A 66 -13.24 14.17 -2.54
CA GLY A 66 -11.81 14.01 -2.74
C GLY A 66 -11.46 12.96 -3.80
N THR A 67 -10.18 12.79 -4.01
CA THR A 67 -9.61 11.81 -4.96
C THR A 67 -8.72 10.82 -4.20
N VAL A 68 -8.86 9.55 -4.52
CA VAL A 68 -8.06 8.46 -3.96
C VAL A 68 -7.12 7.91 -5.03
N LEU A 69 -5.82 7.94 -4.78
CA LEU A 69 -4.84 7.13 -5.50
C LEU A 69 -4.76 5.77 -4.82
N HIS A 70 -5.18 4.72 -5.51
CA HIS A 70 -5.09 3.36 -5.01
C HIS A 70 -3.87 2.65 -5.59
N LEU A 71 -2.96 2.26 -4.72
CA LEU A 71 -1.75 1.48 -4.98
C LEU A 71 -2.00 0.06 -4.48
N HIS A 72 -2.20 -0.87 -5.41
CA HIS A 72 -2.64 -2.24 -5.10
C HIS A 72 -1.52 -3.13 -4.54
N GLY A 73 -1.90 -4.30 -4.04
CA GLY A 73 -1.00 -5.32 -3.51
C GLY A 73 -0.19 -6.05 -4.58
N ASN A 74 0.59 -7.05 -4.16
CA ASN A 74 1.58 -7.68 -5.00
C ASN A 74 1.00 -8.60 -6.09
N GLY A 75 0.08 -9.49 -5.75
CA GLY A 75 -0.40 -10.51 -6.68
C GLY A 75 -1.51 -10.00 -7.62
N GLY A 76 -1.57 -10.51 -8.83
CA GLY A 76 -2.62 -10.19 -9.79
C GLY A 76 -2.41 -8.88 -10.53
N ASN A 77 -3.41 -8.01 -10.54
CA ASN A 77 -3.42 -6.68 -11.15
C ASN A 77 -4.56 -5.85 -10.54
N LEU A 78 -4.77 -4.63 -11.04
CA LEU A 78 -5.80 -3.71 -10.53
C LEU A 78 -7.22 -4.31 -10.49
N ALA A 79 -7.56 -5.26 -11.38
CA ALA A 79 -8.90 -5.87 -11.39
C ALA A 79 -9.16 -6.66 -10.10
N TRP A 80 -8.21 -7.48 -9.67
CA TRP A 80 -8.31 -8.25 -8.42
C TRP A 80 -8.41 -7.36 -7.17
N HIS A 81 -7.86 -6.14 -7.23
CA HIS A 81 -7.85 -5.18 -6.14
C HIS A 81 -8.98 -4.14 -6.18
N LEU A 82 -9.87 -4.21 -7.20
CA LEU A 82 -11.00 -3.29 -7.34
C LEU A 82 -11.87 -3.23 -6.07
N GLY A 83 -12.06 -4.35 -5.38
CA GLY A 83 -12.82 -4.42 -4.12
C GLY A 83 -12.30 -3.50 -3.01
N GLY A 84 -11.02 -3.14 -3.04
CA GLY A 84 -10.40 -2.22 -2.08
C GLY A 84 -10.91 -0.78 -2.17
N SER A 85 -11.27 -0.33 -3.38
CA SER A 85 -11.66 1.06 -3.61
C SER A 85 -12.92 1.26 -4.48
N GLY A 86 -13.44 0.22 -5.14
CA GLY A 86 -14.58 0.33 -6.05
C GLY A 86 -15.89 0.77 -5.39
N TRP A 87 -15.99 0.73 -4.07
CA TRP A 87 -17.12 1.21 -3.29
C TRP A 87 -17.10 2.73 -3.04
N LEU A 88 -15.93 3.37 -3.19
CA LEU A 88 -15.70 4.79 -2.89
C LEU A 88 -16.47 5.76 -3.81
N PRO A 89 -16.66 5.50 -5.10
CA PRO A 89 -17.49 6.36 -5.98
C PRO A 89 -18.88 6.63 -5.44
N GLU A 90 -19.54 5.66 -4.85
CA GLU A 90 -20.85 5.79 -4.20
C GLU A 90 -20.83 6.76 -3.01
N GLN A 91 -19.67 6.99 -2.43
CA GLN A 91 -19.46 7.84 -1.25
C GLN A 91 -18.96 9.25 -1.60
N GLY A 92 -18.83 9.56 -2.92
CA GLY A 92 -18.35 10.85 -3.40
C GLY A 92 -16.85 10.96 -3.59
N TYR A 93 -16.11 9.86 -3.56
CA TYR A 93 -14.68 9.87 -3.86
C TYR A 93 -14.40 9.38 -5.27
N GLN A 94 -13.57 10.10 -5.98
CA GLN A 94 -12.99 9.67 -7.25
C GLN A 94 -11.81 8.76 -6.99
N VAL A 95 -11.54 7.78 -7.85
CA VAL A 95 -10.44 6.83 -7.66
C VAL A 95 -9.59 6.73 -8.91
N LEU A 96 -8.28 6.87 -8.75
CA LEU A 96 -7.28 6.43 -9.72
C LEU A 96 -6.65 5.14 -9.19
N LEU A 97 -6.98 4.01 -9.80
CA LEU A 97 -6.44 2.69 -9.49
C LEU A 97 -5.37 2.36 -10.52
N LEU A 98 -4.11 2.26 -10.07
CA LEU A 98 -2.93 2.13 -10.92
C LEU A 98 -2.49 0.67 -11.05
N ASP A 99 -2.22 0.21 -12.29
CA ASP A 99 -1.35 -0.95 -12.52
C ASP A 99 0.10 -0.49 -12.67
N TYR A 100 1.00 -1.02 -11.85
CA TYR A 100 2.44 -0.78 -12.00
C TYR A 100 2.94 -1.41 -13.30
N ARG A 101 4.13 -1.01 -13.74
CA ARG A 101 4.80 -1.62 -14.91
C ARG A 101 4.80 -3.15 -14.82
N GLY A 102 4.42 -3.80 -15.92
CA GLY A 102 4.33 -5.25 -16.04
C GLY A 102 3.05 -5.88 -15.47
N TYR A 103 2.20 -5.13 -14.78
CA TYR A 103 0.90 -5.59 -14.29
C TYR A 103 -0.21 -5.27 -15.29
N GLY A 104 -1.20 -6.16 -15.40
CA GLY A 104 -2.40 -5.96 -16.21
C GLY A 104 -2.09 -5.60 -17.66
N LEU A 105 -2.42 -4.36 -18.05
CA LEU A 105 -2.15 -3.82 -19.38
C LEU A 105 -0.96 -2.84 -19.41
N SER A 106 -0.28 -2.64 -18.28
CA SER A 106 0.91 -1.80 -18.22
C SER A 106 2.11 -2.46 -18.89
N GLU A 107 2.88 -1.67 -19.62
CA GLU A 107 4.12 -2.11 -20.26
C GLU A 107 5.26 -2.31 -19.24
N GLY A 108 6.39 -2.82 -19.69
CA GLY A 108 7.63 -2.92 -18.92
C GLY A 108 7.71 -4.14 -18.02
N LYS A 109 8.63 -4.09 -17.05
CA LYS A 109 8.85 -5.13 -16.04
C LYS A 109 9.02 -4.48 -14.68
N PRO A 110 8.36 -5.00 -13.61
CA PRO A 110 8.44 -4.40 -12.29
C PRO A 110 9.81 -4.65 -11.65
N SER A 111 10.35 -3.63 -11.02
CA SER A 111 11.57 -3.69 -10.23
C SER A 111 11.66 -2.48 -9.29
N LEU A 112 12.42 -2.61 -8.22
CA LEU A 112 12.88 -1.47 -7.43
C LEU A 112 14.23 -0.97 -8.03
N PRO A 113 14.41 0.33 -8.25
CA PRO A 113 13.50 1.45 -7.89
C PRO A 113 12.51 1.87 -9.00
N ALA A 114 12.43 1.15 -10.13
CA ALA A 114 11.69 1.60 -11.31
C ALA A 114 10.20 1.85 -11.06
N VAL A 115 9.57 1.05 -10.18
CA VAL A 115 8.14 1.21 -9.79
C VAL A 115 7.83 2.58 -9.16
N TYR A 116 8.81 3.28 -8.59
CA TYR A 116 8.59 4.62 -8.05
C TYR A 116 8.35 5.67 -9.14
N GLN A 117 8.86 5.45 -10.36
CA GLN A 117 8.51 6.28 -11.52
C GLN A 117 7.05 6.09 -11.94
N ASP A 118 6.48 4.91 -11.69
CA ASP A 118 5.07 4.63 -11.97
C ASP A 118 4.17 5.42 -11.02
N ILE A 119 4.53 5.43 -9.74
CA ILE A 119 3.82 6.23 -8.72
C ILE A 119 3.95 7.72 -9.03
N ASP A 120 5.14 8.19 -9.43
CA ASP A 120 5.34 9.58 -9.83
C ASP A 120 4.49 9.97 -11.05
N ALA A 121 4.36 9.08 -12.04
CA ALA A 121 3.49 9.31 -13.19
C ALA A 121 2.00 9.43 -12.78
N ALA A 122 1.55 8.63 -11.78
CA ALA A 122 0.21 8.74 -11.24
C ALA A 122 -0.01 10.07 -10.51
N PHE A 123 0.91 10.50 -9.65
CA PHE A 123 0.85 11.82 -9.02
C PHE A 123 0.87 12.94 -10.05
N SER A 124 1.74 12.85 -11.07
CA SER A 124 1.84 13.84 -12.14
C SER A 124 0.55 13.95 -12.97
N TRP A 125 -0.16 12.84 -13.16
CA TRP A 125 -1.47 12.85 -13.82
C TRP A 125 -2.51 13.52 -12.91
N LEU A 126 -2.56 13.18 -11.63
CA LEU A 126 -3.45 13.78 -10.64
C LEU A 126 -3.19 15.30 -10.47
N ASP A 127 -1.97 15.77 -10.68
CA ASP A 127 -1.64 17.19 -10.65
C ASP A 127 -2.21 17.97 -11.83
N LYS A 128 -2.47 17.29 -12.96
CA LYS A 128 -2.86 17.91 -14.23
C LYS A 128 -4.32 17.68 -14.59
N ALA A 129 -4.93 16.59 -14.13
CA ALA A 129 -6.31 16.22 -14.49
C ALA A 129 -7.30 17.27 -13.94
N PRO A 130 -8.15 17.88 -14.80
CA PRO A 130 -9.08 18.92 -14.37
C PRO A 130 -10.03 18.47 -13.26
N GLU A 131 -10.46 17.24 -13.28
CA GLU A 131 -11.42 16.67 -12.33
C GLU A 131 -10.85 16.48 -10.91
N THR A 132 -9.53 16.57 -10.75
CA THR A 132 -8.84 16.43 -9.44
C THR A 132 -8.42 17.75 -8.83
N GLN A 133 -8.56 18.86 -9.60
CA GLN A 133 -8.10 20.17 -9.16
C GLN A 133 -8.91 20.66 -7.96
N GLY A 134 -8.21 21.15 -6.92
CA GLY A 134 -8.82 21.64 -5.70
C GLY A 134 -9.42 20.53 -4.80
N GLN A 135 -9.31 19.26 -5.19
CA GLN A 135 -9.83 18.15 -4.40
C GLN A 135 -8.78 17.63 -3.39
N PRO A 136 -9.20 17.29 -2.16
CA PRO A 136 -8.32 16.59 -1.23
C PRO A 136 -7.80 15.27 -1.82
N LEU A 137 -6.50 15.01 -1.69
CA LEU A 137 -5.88 13.77 -2.14
C LEU A 137 -5.68 12.78 -0.99
N ILE A 138 -6.10 11.56 -1.20
CA ILE A 138 -5.91 10.41 -0.30
C ILE A 138 -5.06 9.38 -1.04
N VAL A 139 -4.11 8.76 -0.37
CA VAL A 139 -3.43 7.58 -0.87
C VAL A 139 -3.92 6.37 -0.10
N LEU A 140 -4.42 5.37 -0.82
CA LEU A 140 -4.75 4.04 -0.30
C LEU A 140 -3.70 3.06 -0.81
N GLY A 141 -2.90 2.50 0.10
CA GLY A 141 -1.92 1.46 -0.22
C GLY A 141 -2.26 0.14 0.43
N GLN A 142 -2.41 -0.91 -0.37
CA GLN A 142 -2.66 -2.26 0.11
C GLN A 142 -1.39 -3.11 0.02
N SER A 143 -1.03 -3.81 1.09
CA SER A 143 0.12 -4.73 1.11
C SER A 143 1.39 -4.08 0.54
N LEU A 144 1.98 -4.64 -0.53
CA LEU A 144 3.13 -4.07 -1.25
C LEU A 144 2.90 -2.60 -1.63
N GLY A 145 1.71 -2.26 -2.17
CA GLY A 145 1.38 -0.88 -2.56
C GLY A 145 1.44 0.11 -1.40
N GLY A 146 1.15 -0.33 -0.18
CA GLY A 146 1.33 0.48 1.01
C GLY A 146 2.80 0.73 1.36
N SER A 147 3.66 -0.30 1.24
CA SER A 147 5.11 -0.14 1.44
C SER A 147 5.71 0.80 0.39
N LEU A 148 5.30 0.65 -0.87
CA LEU A 148 5.73 1.53 -1.96
C LEU A 148 5.28 2.98 -1.72
N ALA A 149 4.02 3.19 -1.27
CA ALA A 149 3.49 4.51 -0.93
C ALA A 149 4.30 5.19 0.18
N VAL A 150 4.60 4.47 1.26
CA VAL A 150 5.38 4.99 2.39
C VAL A 150 6.77 5.40 1.94
N HIS A 151 7.46 4.53 1.21
CA HIS A 151 8.81 4.82 0.72
C HIS A 151 8.83 6.00 -0.26
N TYR A 152 7.91 6.00 -1.24
CA TYR A 152 7.79 7.09 -2.22
C TYR A 152 7.53 8.43 -1.55
N LEU A 153 6.56 8.51 -0.63
CA LEU A 153 6.21 9.75 0.06
C LEU A 153 7.31 10.25 0.99
N ALA A 154 8.12 9.36 1.57
CA ALA A 154 9.29 9.75 2.35
C ALA A 154 10.39 10.35 1.47
N ALA A 155 10.60 9.81 0.28
CA ALA A 155 11.54 10.34 -0.71
C ALA A 155 11.05 11.66 -1.39
N HIS A 156 9.74 11.96 -1.32
CA HIS A 156 9.09 13.11 -1.93
C HIS A 156 8.34 13.95 -0.90
N PRO A 157 9.02 14.61 0.04
CA PRO A 157 8.38 15.37 1.12
C PRO A 157 7.49 16.52 0.60
N GLU A 158 7.74 17.03 -0.60
CA GLU A 158 6.93 18.06 -1.27
C GLU A 158 5.50 17.58 -1.60
N ARG A 159 5.29 16.25 -1.69
CA ARG A 159 3.97 15.65 -1.93
C ARG A 159 3.11 15.56 -0.67
N GLN A 160 3.74 15.50 0.51
CA GLN A 160 3.07 15.25 1.80
C GLN A 160 2.03 16.33 2.17
N PRO A 161 2.28 17.64 2.02
CA PRO A 161 1.31 18.68 2.40
C PRO A 161 -0.01 18.63 1.62
N ARG A 162 -0.03 17.99 0.45
CA ARG A 162 -1.23 17.83 -0.37
C ARG A 162 -2.13 16.69 0.12
N LEU A 163 -1.60 15.79 0.95
CA LEU A 163 -2.32 14.61 1.37
C LEU A 163 -3.27 14.92 2.53
N LYS A 164 -4.55 14.66 2.33
CA LYS A 164 -5.54 14.63 3.41
C LYS A 164 -5.30 13.43 4.34
N ALA A 165 -4.93 12.30 3.78
CA ALA A 165 -4.69 11.06 4.53
C ALA A 165 -3.87 10.03 3.73
N LEU A 166 -3.16 9.18 4.45
CA LEU A 166 -2.56 7.93 3.97
C LEU A 166 -3.27 6.76 4.67
N ILE A 167 -3.93 5.91 3.87
CA ILE A 167 -4.62 4.71 4.32
C ILE A 167 -3.77 3.51 3.96
N LEU A 168 -3.44 2.68 4.94
CA LEU A 168 -2.58 1.51 4.78
C LEU A 168 -3.34 0.26 5.21
N ASP A 169 -3.48 -0.73 4.34
CA ASP A 169 -4.22 -1.96 4.58
C ASP A 169 -3.32 -3.19 4.41
N GLY A 170 -3.08 -3.93 5.50
CA GLY A 170 -2.28 -5.16 5.51
C GLY A 170 -0.82 -4.96 5.08
N VAL A 171 -0.21 -3.82 5.41
CA VAL A 171 1.11 -3.42 4.90
C VAL A 171 2.24 -4.12 5.65
N PRO A 172 3.21 -4.75 4.94
CA PRO A 172 4.41 -5.29 5.56
C PRO A 172 5.33 -4.17 6.08
N ALA A 173 5.82 -4.32 7.29
CA ALA A 173 6.85 -3.43 7.83
C ALA A 173 8.20 -3.66 7.13
N SER A 174 8.53 -4.93 6.89
CA SER A 174 9.77 -5.38 6.26
C SER A 174 9.46 -6.47 5.25
N TYR A 175 10.01 -6.35 4.05
CA TYR A 175 9.89 -7.39 3.02
C TYR A 175 10.59 -8.68 3.46
N ARG A 176 11.72 -8.54 4.17
CA ARG A 176 12.46 -9.67 4.73
C ARG A 176 11.64 -10.46 5.73
N ASP A 177 10.93 -9.77 6.63
CA ASP A 177 10.10 -10.42 7.65
C ASP A 177 8.96 -11.24 7.00
N VAL A 178 8.32 -10.71 5.97
CA VAL A 178 7.28 -11.45 5.22
C VAL A 178 7.89 -12.62 4.46
N GLY A 179 9.04 -12.44 3.83
CA GLY A 179 9.77 -13.53 3.19
C GLY A 179 10.15 -14.63 4.18
N GLN A 180 10.66 -14.27 5.36
CA GLN A 180 10.97 -15.21 6.43
C GLN A 180 9.72 -15.96 6.92
N PHE A 181 8.62 -15.22 7.13
CA PHE A 181 7.35 -15.82 7.53
C PHE A 181 6.85 -16.82 6.48
N ALA A 182 6.85 -16.46 5.19
CA ALA A 182 6.48 -17.36 4.11
C ALA A 182 7.34 -18.63 4.08
N LEU A 183 8.65 -18.50 4.27
CA LEU A 183 9.57 -19.63 4.36
C LEU A 183 9.32 -20.51 5.59
N SER A 184 8.81 -19.95 6.68
CA SER A 184 8.53 -20.65 7.93
C SER A 184 7.30 -21.57 7.85
N THR A 185 6.39 -21.33 6.89
CA THR A 185 5.14 -22.09 6.73
C THR A 185 5.32 -23.47 6.09
N SER A 186 6.47 -23.74 5.46
CA SER A 186 6.80 -25.03 4.84
C SER A 186 7.90 -25.76 5.62
N TRP A 187 7.68 -27.02 5.96
CA TRP A 187 8.67 -27.85 6.65
C TRP A 187 10.00 -27.98 5.86
N LEU A 188 9.94 -27.86 4.55
CA LEU A 188 11.12 -27.96 3.66
C LEU A 188 12.00 -26.70 3.76
N THR A 189 11.40 -25.52 3.86
CA THR A 189 12.11 -24.22 3.89
C THR A 189 12.34 -23.71 5.32
N TRP A 190 11.59 -24.22 6.30
CA TRP A 190 11.68 -23.80 7.70
C TRP A 190 13.10 -23.77 8.27
N PRO A 191 13.98 -24.77 8.06
CA PRO A 191 15.35 -24.73 8.59
C PRO A 191 16.21 -23.63 7.98
N PHE A 192 15.84 -23.15 6.80
CA PHE A 192 16.59 -22.17 6.00
C PHE A 192 15.93 -20.78 5.98
N GLN A 193 14.83 -20.59 6.69
CA GLN A 193 14.04 -19.35 6.64
C GLN A 193 14.90 -18.11 6.94
N VAL A 194 15.77 -18.15 7.94
CA VAL A 194 16.63 -17.00 8.29
C VAL A 194 17.66 -16.71 7.18
N PRO A 195 18.55 -17.64 6.79
CA PRO A 195 19.53 -17.33 5.76
C PRO A 195 18.91 -16.99 4.40
N LEU A 196 17.79 -17.63 4.00
CA LEU A 196 17.14 -17.31 2.73
C LEU A 196 16.42 -15.97 2.75
N SER A 197 15.87 -15.56 3.89
CA SER A 197 15.21 -14.24 3.98
C SER A 197 16.21 -13.07 3.78
N TRP A 198 17.49 -13.27 4.03
CA TRP A 198 18.53 -12.26 3.77
C TRP A 198 18.75 -11.98 2.27
N LEU A 199 18.25 -12.84 1.39
CA LEU A 199 18.24 -12.61 -0.05
C LEU A 199 17.14 -11.63 -0.47
N VAL A 200 16.14 -11.38 0.38
CA VAL A 200 15.07 -10.43 0.13
C VAL A 200 15.60 -9.01 0.38
N PRO A 201 15.57 -8.11 -0.62
CA PRO A 201 15.97 -6.72 -0.43
C PRO A 201 15.02 -6.03 0.54
N ASP A 202 15.57 -5.34 1.55
CA ASP A 202 14.80 -4.73 2.65
C ASP A 202 15.03 -3.23 2.81
N GLY A 203 15.88 -2.64 1.94
CA GLY A 203 16.21 -1.22 1.98
C GLY A 203 15.00 -0.31 1.80
N ASP A 204 14.11 -0.69 0.89
CA ASP A 204 12.90 0.05 0.53
C ASP A 204 11.67 -0.36 1.37
N SER A 205 11.86 -1.12 2.43
CA SER A 205 10.77 -1.52 3.32
C SER A 205 10.16 -0.33 4.05
N ALA A 206 8.84 -0.37 4.27
CA ALA A 206 8.08 0.73 4.85
C ALA A 206 8.62 1.19 6.22
N ILE A 207 9.12 0.27 7.04
CA ILE A 207 9.64 0.59 8.37
C ILE A 207 10.82 1.58 8.32
N ASN A 208 11.62 1.55 7.27
CA ASN A 208 12.80 2.39 7.11
C ASN A 208 12.44 3.85 6.74
N ALA A 209 11.23 4.08 6.24
CA ALA A 209 10.77 5.36 5.71
C ALA A 209 9.62 5.99 6.54
N MET A 210 8.89 5.18 7.31
CA MET A 210 7.66 5.59 7.99
C MET A 210 7.85 6.82 8.91
N ALA A 211 8.96 6.91 9.61
CA ALA A 211 9.25 8.03 10.52
C ALA A 211 9.39 9.40 9.81
N GLN A 212 9.58 9.42 8.49
CA GLN A 212 9.72 10.64 7.69
C GLN A 212 8.37 11.24 7.26
N LEU A 213 7.25 10.52 7.47
CA LEU A 213 5.91 10.98 7.11
C LEU A 213 5.32 11.86 8.20
N THR A 214 6.01 12.96 8.54
CA THR A 214 5.57 13.90 9.57
C THR A 214 4.41 14.75 9.06
N GLY A 215 3.35 14.89 9.84
CA GLY A 215 2.20 15.72 9.47
C GLY A 215 1.18 15.09 8.52
N VAL A 216 1.49 13.98 7.87
CA VAL A 216 0.51 13.21 7.09
C VAL A 216 -0.36 12.37 8.04
N PRO A 217 -1.69 12.56 8.09
CA PRO A 217 -2.58 11.69 8.86
C PRO A 217 -2.57 10.27 8.32
N LYS A 218 -2.40 9.28 9.19
CA LYS A 218 -2.27 7.86 8.81
C LYS A 218 -3.30 6.99 9.51
N LEU A 219 -4.06 6.22 8.72
CA LEU A 219 -4.93 5.15 9.22
C LEU A 219 -4.40 3.81 8.71
N LEU A 220 -3.97 2.97 9.63
CA LEU A 220 -3.49 1.63 9.36
C LEU A 220 -4.62 0.63 9.70
N PHE A 221 -4.98 -0.20 8.74
CA PHE A 221 -5.80 -1.39 8.95
C PHE A 221 -4.91 -2.63 8.95
N HIS A 222 -5.15 -3.54 9.88
CA HIS A 222 -4.46 -4.83 9.88
C HIS A 222 -5.37 -5.92 10.44
N SER A 223 -5.47 -7.03 9.71
CA SER A 223 -6.25 -8.17 10.17
C SER A 223 -5.51 -8.96 11.25
N LEU A 224 -6.25 -9.36 12.29
CA LEU A 224 -5.77 -10.30 13.31
C LEU A 224 -5.49 -11.70 12.73
N ASP A 225 -6.17 -12.02 11.64
CA ASP A 225 -6.18 -13.34 11.02
C ASP A 225 -5.43 -13.33 9.67
N ASP A 226 -4.59 -12.30 9.39
CA ASP A 226 -3.86 -12.16 8.13
C ASP A 226 -2.87 -13.32 7.93
N PRO A 227 -3.06 -14.17 6.91
CA PRO A 227 -2.21 -15.34 6.70
C PRO A 227 -0.92 -15.04 5.93
N ILE A 228 -0.75 -13.80 5.44
CA ILE A 228 0.37 -13.40 4.58
C ILE A 228 1.30 -12.43 5.31
N VAL A 229 0.73 -11.39 5.91
CA VAL A 229 1.46 -10.36 6.66
C VAL A 229 1.07 -10.42 8.14
N PRO A 230 1.90 -11.03 9.01
CA PRO A 230 1.59 -11.14 10.43
C PRO A 230 1.31 -9.78 11.09
N LEU A 231 0.38 -9.74 12.04
CA LEU A 231 -0.05 -8.55 12.77
C LEU A 231 1.12 -7.72 13.33
N ALA A 232 2.22 -8.38 13.72
CA ALA A 232 3.41 -7.71 14.21
C ALA A 232 3.95 -6.64 13.26
N ASN A 233 3.76 -6.81 11.93
CA ASN A 233 4.14 -5.80 10.93
C ASN A 233 3.30 -4.52 11.07
N GLY A 234 1.98 -4.65 11.19
CA GLY A 234 1.09 -3.50 11.38
C GLY A 234 1.40 -2.73 12.66
N ILE A 235 1.69 -3.44 13.75
CA ILE A 235 2.06 -2.85 15.04
C ILE A 235 3.40 -2.08 14.93
N ARG A 236 4.42 -2.69 14.33
CA ARG A 236 5.73 -2.04 14.12
C ARG A 236 5.60 -0.78 13.27
N LEU A 237 4.81 -0.81 12.19
CA LEU A 237 4.56 0.37 11.37
C LEU A 237 3.83 1.46 12.15
N TYR A 238 2.80 1.09 12.93
CA TYR A 238 2.11 2.04 13.80
C TYR A 238 3.05 2.69 14.80
N GLN A 239 3.92 1.91 15.45
CA GLN A 239 4.90 2.43 16.41
C GLN A 239 5.90 3.40 15.77
N ALA A 240 6.35 3.10 14.55
CA ALA A 240 7.31 3.94 13.82
C ALA A 240 6.66 5.19 13.18
N ALA A 241 5.34 5.18 12.96
CA ALA A 241 4.65 6.29 12.33
C ALA A 241 4.56 7.50 13.27
N PRO A 242 4.97 8.71 12.86
CA PRO A 242 4.71 9.93 13.65
C PRO A 242 3.20 10.26 13.67
N PRO A 243 2.70 10.97 14.70
CA PRO A 243 1.31 11.41 14.74
C PRO A 243 0.99 12.42 13.61
N PRO A 244 -0.31 12.56 13.21
CA PRO A 244 -1.46 11.79 13.68
C PRO A 244 -1.49 10.39 13.04
N ARG A 245 -1.77 9.38 13.84
CA ARG A 245 -1.77 7.98 13.43
C ARG A 245 -2.82 7.18 14.18
N VAL A 246 -3.46 6.25 13.49
CA VAL A 246 -4.44 5.32 14.07
C VAL A 246 -4.15 3.92 13.55
N LEU A 247 -4.19 2.91 14.42
CA LEU A 247 -4.21 1.51 14.03
C LEU A 247 -5.59 0.93 14.34
N GLN A 248 -6.24 0.43 13.29
CA GLN A 248 -7.53 -0.23 13.38
C GLN A 248 -7.35 -1.72 13.08
N LEU A 249 -7.68 -2.54 14.07
CA LEU A 249 -7.60 -3.98 13.92
C LEU A 249 -8.87 -4.52 13.30
N THR A 250 -8.70 -5.37 12.29
CA THR A 250 -9.78 -6.00 11.54
C THR A 250 -9.72 -7.53 11.69
N ARG A 251 -10.64 -8.23 11.05
CA ARG A 251 -10.62 -9.67 10.87
C ARG A 251 -10.85 -10.01 9.41
N GLY A 252 -10.47 -11.22 9.01
CA GLY A 252 -10.58 -11.70 7.64
C GLY A 252 -9.23 -11.91 6.98
N GLY A 253 -9.23 -12.25 5.70
CA GLY A 253 -8.02 -12.51 4.94
C GLY A 253 -7.20 -11.24 4.64
N HIS A 254 -6.05 -11.45 4.04
CA HIS A 254 -5.15 -10.37 3.64
C HIS A 254 -5.83 -9.38 2.69
N VAL A 255 -5.74 -8.07 2.97
CA VAL A 255 -6.32 -6.94 2.22
C VAL A 255 -7.81 -7.06 1.89
N GLN A 256 -8.57 -7.80 2.71
CA GLN A 256 -10.03 -7.95 2.58
C GLN A 256 -10.82 -6.99 3.48
N THR A 257 -10.17 -6.01 4.06
CA THR A 257 -10.73 -5.07 5.03
C THR A 257 -12.03 -4.44 4.53
N PHE A 258 -12.06 -3.97 3.28
CA PHE A 258 -13.20 -3.24 2.73
C PHE A 258 -14.31 -4.12 2.13
N ALA A 259 -14.19 -5.45 2.23
CA ALA A 259 -15.32 -6.35 2.01
C ALA A 259 -16.40 -6.19 3.12
N ASP A 260 -16.00 -5.75 4.32
CA ASP A 260 -16.91 -5.44 5.43
C ASP A 260 -17.25 -3.94 5.46
N LYS A 261 -18.55 -3.63 5.36
CA LYS A 261 -19.08 -2.25 5.40
C LYS A 261 -18.73 -1.51 6.69
N THR A 262 -18.49 -2.23 7.78
CA THR A 262 -18.04 -1.63 9.05
C THR A 262 -16.73 -0.84 8.83
N TRP A 263 -15.77 -1.46 8.16
CA TRP A 263 -14.46 -0.85 7.93
C TRP A 263 -14.50 0.24 6.86
N GLN A 264 -15.39 0.11 5.87
CA GLN A 264 -15.71 1.22 4.96
C GLN A 264 -16.22 2.43 5.74
N THR A 265 -17.15 2.23 6.69
CA THR A 265 -17.68 3.30 7.55
C THR A 265 -16.60 3.92 8.43
N VAL A 266 -15.69 3.11 8.99
CA VAL A 266 -14.55 3.59 9.79
C VAL A 266 -13.65 4.47 8.95
N MET A 267 -13.28 4.04 7.73
CA MET A 267 -12.48 4.84 6.82
C MET A 267 -13.16 6.18 6.48
N LEU A 268 -14.47 6.17 6.18
CA LEU A 268 -15.20 7.41 5.87
C LEU A 268 -15.20 8.38 7.06
N ARG A 269 -15.50 7.90 8.27
CA ARG A 269 -15.43 8.73 9.49
C ARG A 269 -14.03 9.28 9.74
N TYR A 270 -13.00 8.48 9.49
CA TYR A 270 -11.62 8.95 9.57
C TYR A 270 -11.35 10.05 8.55
N LEU A 271 -11.81 9.89 7.31
CA LEU A 271 -11.63 10.87 6.25
C LEU A 271 -12.41 12.18 6.50
N ASP A 272 -13.45 12.17 7.32
CA ASP A 272 -14.15 13.41 7.73
C ASP A 272 -13.25 14.30 8.61
N ASP A 273 -12.54 13.72 9.59
CA ASP A 273 -11.60 14.43 10.47
C ASP A 273 -10.35 13.58 10.82
N PRO A 274 -9.37 13.50 9.91
CA PRO A 274 -8.20 12.65 10.13
C PRO A 274 -7.28 13.07 11.28
N GLN A 275 -7.35 14.34 11.68
CA GLN A 275 -6.49 14.91 12.73
C GLN A 275 -6.93 14.49 14.14
N HIS A 276 -8.25 14.33 14.35
CA HIS A 276 -8.82 14.10 15.68
C HIS A 276 -9.49 12.72 15.82
N PHE A 277 -9.36 11.85 14.81
CA PHE A 277 -9.96 10.52 14.86
C PHE A 277 -9.22 9.60 15.83
N ASN A 278 -9.95 9.06 16.82
CA ASN A 278 -9.37 8.22 17.88
C ASN A 278 -9.48 6.70 17.63
N GLY A 279 -10.06 6.30 16.48
CA GLY A 279 -10.28 4.89 16.17
C GLY A 279 -11.41 4.24 17.00
N LEU A 280 -11.76 2.98 16.65
CA LEU A 280 -12.78 2.20 17.37
C LEU A 280 -12.18 1.20 18.36
N ARG A 281 -10.89 0.87 18.26
CA ARG A 281 -10.18 -0.01 19.21
C ARG A 281 -8.77 0.49 19.42
N ARG A 282 -8.34 0.54 20.67
CA ARG A 282 -6.96 0.82 21.06
C ARG A 282 -6.20 -0.49 21.16
N LEU A 283 -4.88 -0.46 20.92
CA LEU A 283 -4.00 -1.64 21.02
C LEU A 283 -4.13 -2.39 22.36
N GLY A 284 -4.33 -1.68 23.49
CA GLY A 284 -4.51 -2.29 24.82
C GLY A 284 -5.84 -3.01 25.03
N GLU A 285 -6.77 -2.97 24.07
CA GLU A 285 -8.07 -3.66 24.13
C GLU A 285 -8.04 -5.02 23.43
N ILE A 286 -6.89 -5.47 22.95
CA ILE A 286 -6.72 -6.78 22.31
C ILE A 286 -6.50 -7.83 23.39
N PRO A 287 -7.41 -8.80 23.58
CA PRO A 287 -7.17 -9.91 24.50
C PRO A 287 -5.86 -10.65 24.11
N ASN A 288 -4.98 -10.85 25.09
CA ASN A 288 -3.75 -11.62 24.98
C ASN A 288 -2.61 -11.01 24.13
N TYR A 289 -2.63 -9.70 23.85
CA TYR A 289 -1.45 -9.04 23.31
C TYR A 289 -0.59 -8.48 24.45
N PRO A 290 0.70 -8.84 24.58
CA PRO A 290 1.56 -8.25 25.59
C PRO A 290 1.65 -6.74 25.32
N ASN A 291 1.24 -5.94 26.32
CA ASN A 291 1.40 -4.49 26.27
C ASN A 291 2.88 -4.20 25.99
N PRO A 292 3.24 -3.50 24.88
CA PRO A 292 4.59 -3.01 24.76
C PRO A 292 4.83 -2.14 25.99
N LYS A 293 5.90 -2.42 26.74
CA LYS A 293 6.29 -1.61 27.89
C LYS A 293 6.36 -0.16 27.44
N VAL A 294 5.38 0.62 27.85
CA VAL A 294 5.43 2.07 27.74
C VAL A 294 6.57 2.47 28.68
N ASP A 295 7.66 2.93 28.11
CA ASP A 295 8.76 3.47 28.88
C ASP A 295 8.22 4.71 29.62
N SER A 296 8.06 4.59 30.93
CA SER A 296 7.46 5.59 31.79
C SER A 296 8.39 6.80 32.05
N SER A 297 9.35 7.06 31.16
CA SER A 297 10.33 8.15 31.29
C SER A 297 9.95 9.46 30.61
N GLU A 298 8.77 9.56 29.96
CA GLU A 298 8.27 10.83 29.41
C GLU A 298 7.01 11.29 30.15
N SER A 299 7.20 11.82 31.34
CA SER A 299 6.25 12.75 31.97
C SER A 299 6.57 14.16 31.46
N PRO A 300 5.63 14.90 30.88
CA PRO A 300 5.86 16.31 30.56
C PRO A 300 5.93 17.12 31.85
N GLN A 301 7.02 17.85 32.01
CA GLN A 301 7.08 19.02 32.91
C GLN A 301 6.47 20.24 32.22
#